data_ab624e40790b8fff5aafd2c1d2c0aa4d
#
_entry.id   ab624e40790b8fff5aafd2c1d2c0aa4d
#
_cell.length_a   1.000
_cell.length_b   1.000
_cell.length_c   1.000
_cell.angle_alpha   90.00
_cell.angle_beta   90.00
_cell.angle_gamma   90.00
#
_symmetry.space_group_name_H-M   'P 1'
#
loop_
_entity.id
_entity.type
_entity.pdbx_description
1 polymer ?
#
loop_
_entity_poly.entity_id
_entity_poly.type
_entity_poly.pdbx_seq_one_letter_code
_entity_poly.pdbx_strand_id
1 'polypeptide(L)'
;MKLSRRGFLVGSTALIGGAELIRADDPVGPQLIVDTHQHLWVRDQVDPPWLTGAANILRLSYGPEEYREATRGLNMRSIYMEIDAAEADLDEEARTVIDWCGVKGSQMVGAIIGGRPASEGFGDYLGRHAASKVVHGVRRVLHGGSTPAGTCLDPKFVAGVRLLGERGLTFDLCMRPGELDDGATLAKRCPETRFVIDHCGNVDPKAFLKGMKASHPVDDWKRSMDGLAALPNTVCKISGLVARAPLAWDAGALAPAVNHCLDAFGPDRVIFGSDWPVCLTRATLQQWVNALREIIAMRPAGDQEKLWSGNALRMYKLSIT
;
A
#
# COMPACT_ATOMS: atom_id res chain seq x y z
N MET A 1 -79.40 -9.18 -39.36
CA MET A 1 -79.27 -9.03 -40.81
C MET A 1 -77.85 -8.67 -41.13
N LYS A 2 -77.07 -9.64 -41.71
CA LYS A 2 -76.06 -9.47 -42.76
C LYS A 2 -74.97 -8.43 -42.55
N LEU A 3 -73.66 -8.62 -42.82
CA LEU A 3 -72.76 -9.53 -43.52
C LEU A 3 -71.36 -9.18 -43.13
N SER A 4 -70.53 -10.12 -42.81
CA SER A 4 -69.28 -10.57 -43.37
C SER A 4 -68.45 -9.59 -44.22
N ARG A 5 -67.18 -9.44 -43.85
CA ARG A 5 -66.04 -9.51 -44.79
C ARG A 5 -64.73 -9.75 -44.08
N ARG A 6 -64.11 -10.85 -44.45
CA ARG A 6 -62.72 -11.27 -44.16
C ARG A 6 -61.73 -10.29 -44.80
N GLY A 7 -60.69 -9.91 -44.15
CA GLY A 7 -59.48 -9.32 -44.68
C GLY A 7 -58.28 -10.03 -44.18
N PHE A 8 -57.52 -10.65 -45.07
CA PHE A 8 -56.24 -11.32 -44.88
C PHE A 8 -55.18 -10.27 -44.58
N LEU A 9 -54.41 -10.47 -43.52
CA LEU A 9 -53.17 -9.75 -43.30
C LEU A 9 -52.03 -10.73 -43.09
N VAL A 10 -51.09 -10.64 -44.05
CA VAL A 10 -49.81 -11.38 -44.11
C VAL A 10 -48.94 -10.97 -42.95
N GLY A 11 -48.49 -11.92 -42.17
CA GLY A 11 -47.56 -11.68 -41.09
C GLY A 11 -46.12 -11.51 -41.63
N SER A 12 -45.50 -10.41 -41.23
CA SER A 12 -44.04 -10.25 -41.27
C SER A 12 -43.47 -10.49 -39.90
N THR A 13 -42.84 -11.63 -39.70
CA THR A 13 -42.04 -11.95 -38.52
C THR A 13 -40.74 -11.15 -38.54
N ALA A 14 -40.66 -10.09 -37.78
CA ALA A 14 -39.40 -9.43 -37.46
C ALA A 14 -38.75 -10.19 -36.32
N LEU A 15 -37.61 -10.84 -36.59
CA LEU A 15 -36.68 -11.34 -35.62
C LEU A 15 -36.07 -10.15 -34.85
N ILE A 16 -36.55 -9.87 -33.66
CA ILE A 16 -35.89 -8.97 -32.72
C ILE A 16 -34.83 -9.81 -32.01
N GLY A 17 -33.56 -9.60 -32.42
CA GLY A 17 -32.42 -10.10 -31.69
C GLY A 17 -32.45 -9.50 -30.29
N GLY A 18 -32.65 -10.33 -29.27
CA GLY A 18 -32.54 -9.94 -27.87
C GLY A 18 -31.09 -9.61 -27.58
N ALA A 19 -30.77 -8.32 -27.54
CA ALA A 19 -29.60 -7.88 -26.77
C ALA A 19 -29.96 -8.11 -25.32
N GLU A 20 -29.35 -9.10 -24.69
CA GLU A 20 -29.35 -9.21 -23.22
C GLU A 20 -28.74 -7.93 -22.66
N LEU A 21 -29.62 -7.08 -22.15
CA LEU A 21 -29.22 -5.99 -21.27
C LEU A 21 -28.60 -6.64 -20.03
N ILE A 22 -27.28 -6.58 -19.94
CA ILE A 22 -26.53 -6.86 -18.71
C ILE A 22 -27.14 -5.94 -17.65
N ARG A 23 -27.91 -6.54 -16.74
CA ARG A 23 -28.47 -5.83 -15.56
C ARG A 23 -27.30 -5.42 -14.69
N ALA A 24 -27.18 -4.13 -14.45
CA ALA A 24 -26.21 -3.50 -13.54
C ALA A 24 -26.51 -3.76 -12.05
N ASP A 25 -27.29 -4.79 -11.70
CA ASP A 25 -27.82 -5.04 -10.35
C ASP A 25 -27.57 -6.47 -9.83
N ASP A 26 -26.49 -7.13 -10.26
CA ASP A 26 -26.00 -8.23 -9.46
C ASP A 26 -25.34 -7.62 -8.21
N PRO A 27 -25.69 -8.10 -6.97
CA PRO A 27 -25.05 -7.60 -5.77
C PRO A 27 -23.55 -7.96 -5.87
N VAL A 28 -22.77 -6.98 -6.30
CA VAL A 28 -21.30 -7.06 -6.20
C VAL A 28 -21.02 -7.29 -4.73
N GLY A 29 -20.47 -8.44 -4.38
CA GLY A 29 -20.04 -8.73 -3.03
C GLY A 29 -19.16 -7.59 -2.48
N PRO A 30 -18.93 -7.49 -1.15
CA PRO A 30 -18.19 -6.37 -0.59
C PRO A 30 -16.84 -6.22 -1.30
N GLN A 31 -16.54 -5.00 -1.75
CA GLN A 31 -15.32 -4.65 -2.49
C GLN A 31 -14.08 -5.24 -1.84
N LEU A 32 -13.29 -5.99 -2.60
CA LEU A 32 -12.01 -6.49 -2.14
C LEU A 32 -11.06 -5.32 -1.88
N ILE A 33 -10.42 -5.33 -0.73
CA ILE A 33 -9.35 -4.41 -0.35
C ILE A 33 -8.08 -5.22 -0.10
N VAL A 34 -6.99 -4.86 -0.76
CA VAL A 34 -5.66 -5.38 -0.46
C VAL A 34 -4.88 -4.31 0.30
N ASP A 35 -4.76 -4.50 1.60
CA ASP A 35 -3.96 -3.65 2.47
C ASP A 35 -2.48 -4.02 2.30
N THR A 36 -1.72 -3.19 1.61
CA THR A 36 -0.31 -3.45 1.30
C THR A 36 0.65 -2.91 2.35
N HIS A 37 0.12 -2.43 3.49
CA HIS A 37 0.95 -1.86 4.54
C HIS A 37 0.29 -2.02 5.90
N GLN A 38 0.40 -3.20 6.48
CA GLN A 38 0.01 -3.46 7.86
C GLN A 38 1.18 -4.07 8.63
N HIS A 39 1.33 -3.66 9.87
CA HIS A 39 2.35 -4.17 10.77
C HIS A 39 1.73 -5.07 11.82
N LEU A 40 2.44 -6.13 12.18
CA LEU A 40 2.12 -6.94 13.34
C LEU A 40 3.36 -7.09 14.21
N TRP A 41 3.19 -6.97 15.52
CA TRP A 41 4.23 -7.30 16.49
C TRP A 41 3.60 -7.93 17.73
N VAL A 42 4.15 -9.04 18.13
CA VAL A 42 3.87 -9.69 19.41
C VAL A 42 5.13 -9.52 20.26
N ARG A 43 5.08 -8.62 21.24
CA ARG A 43 6.27 -8.12 21.96
C ARG A 43 7.09 -9.20 22.64
N ASP A 44 6.47 -10.33 23.02
CA ASP A 44 7.16 -11.47 23.57
C ASP A 44 7.95 -12.29 22.51
N GLN A 45 7.73 -12.00 21.22
CA GLN A 45 8.41 -12.65 20.09
C GLN A 45 9.43 -11.70 19.45
N VAL A 46 8.96 -10.54 18.97
CA VAL A 46 9.80 -9.48 18.40
C VAL A 46 9.37 -8.14 18.99
N ASP A 47 10.25 -7.46 19.70
CA ASP A 47 10.00 -6.16 20.33
C ASP A 47 10.82 -5.06 19.63
N PRO A 48 10.23 -4.34 18.64
CA PRO A 48 10.97 -3.33 17.90
C PRO A 48 11.50 -2.21 18.82
N PRO A 49 12.77 -1.82 18.72
CA PRO A 49 13.39 -0.85 19.65
C PRO A 49 12.68 0.51 19.70
N TRP A 50 12.08 0.94 18.59
CA TRP A 50 11.39 2.23 18.48
C TRP A 50 10.10 2.30 19.32
N LEU A 51 9.51 1.15 19.69
CA LEU A 51 8.30 1.12 20.52
C LEU A 51 8.52 1.73 21.91
N THR A 52 9.74 1.72 22.42
CA THR A 52 10.07 2.36 23.71
C THR A 52 9.71 3.84 23.75
N GLY A 53 9.91 4.57 22.63
CA GLY A 53 9.57 5.98 22.47
C GLY A 53 8.18 6.24 21.86
N ALA A 54 7.44 5.21 21.51
CA ALA A 54 6.18 5.33 20.81
C ALA A 54 5.01 5.75 21.73
N ALA A 55 3.90 6.18 21.12
CA ALA A 55 2.63 6.42 21.83
C ALA A 55 2.15 5.15 22.54
N ASN A 56 1.51 5.29 23.71
CA ASN A 56 1.11 4.15 24.55
C ASN A 56 0.28 3.10 23.78
N ILE A 57 -0.60 3.54 22.87
CA ILE A 57 -1.40 2.63 22.06
C ILE A 57 -0.53 1.69 21.23
N LEU A 58 0.63 2.14 20.76
CA LEU A 58 1.53 1.31 19.95
C LEU A 58 2.41 0.36 20.76
N ARG A 59 2.45 0.53 22.11
CA ARG A 59 3.22 -0.35 22.99
C ARG A 59 2.51 -1.65 23.35
N LEU A 60 1.31 -1.86 22.85
CA LEU A 60 0.55 -3.10 22.97
C LEU A 60 1.08 -4.11 21.94
N SER A 61 0.77 -5.39 22.14
CA SER A 61 0.94 -6.40 21.08
C SER A 61 -0.21 -6.32 20.07
N TYR A 62 0.12 -6.51 18.81
CA TYR A 62 -0.82 -6.50 17.69
C TYR A 62 -0.50 -7.68 16.77
N GLY A 63 -1.26 -8.75 16.92
CA GLY A 63 -1.12 -9.97 16.12
C GLY A 63 -2.19 -10.09 15.03
N PRO A 64 -2.24 -11.24 14.36
CA PRO A 64 -3.25 -11.51 13.32
C PRO A 64 -4.70 -11.43 13.83
N GLU A 65 -4.93 -11.71 15.11
CA GLU A 65 -6.27 -11.68 15.73
C GLU A 65 -6.77 -10.24 15.87
N GLU A 66 -5.95 -9.35 16.41
CA GLU A 66 -6.25 -7.93 16.56
C GLU A 66 -6.48 -7.27 15.19
N TYR A 67 -5.71 -7.68 14.17
CA TYR A 67 -5.93 -7.19 12.81
C TYR A 67 -7.26 -7.66 12.22
N ARG A 68 -7.63 -8.93 12.44
CA ARG A 68 -8.92 -9.48 12.00
C ARG A 68 -10.09 -8.74 12.65
N GLU A 69 -9.96 -8.41 13.93
CA GLU A 69 -10.96 -7.59 14.62
C GLU A 69 -11.04 -6.17 14.02
N ALA A 70 -9.91 -5.51 13.77
CA ALA A 70 -9.85 -4.17 13.20
C ALA A 70 -10.46 -4.09 11.78
N THR A 71 -10.44 -5.20 11.05
CA THR A 71 -10.95 -5.32 9.68
C THR A 71 -12.35 -5.96 9.59
N ARG A 72 -13.01 -6.20 10.73
CA ARG A 72 -14.33 -6.84 10.75
C ARG A 72 -15.32 -6.09 9.85
N GLY A 73 -16.00 -6.83 8.99
CA GLY A 73 -16.96 -6.29 8.02
C GLY A 73 -16.35 -5.76 6.72
N LEU A 74 -15.02 -5.80 6.57
CA LEU A 74 -14.31 -5.50 5.33
C LEU A 74 -13.88 -6.80 4.65
N ASN A 75 -14.02 -6.89 3.32
CA ASN A 75 -13.43 -7.96 2.53
C ASN A 75 -11.95 -7.63 2.28
N MET A 76 -11.09 -7.95 3.26
CA MET A 76 -9.70 -7.50 3.28
C MET A 76 -8.72 -8.68 3.23
N ARG A 77 -7.69 -8.50 2.41
CA ARG A 77 -6.43 -9.26 2.44
C ARG A 77 -5.30 -8.31 2.74
N SER A 78 -4.20 -8.82 3.30
CA SER A 78 -3.09 -7.94 3.66
C SER A 78 -1.73 -8.50 3.23
N ILE A 79 -0.81 -7.56 2.99
CA ILE A 79 0.62 -7.80 2.91
C ILE A 79 1.24 -7.22 4.17
N TYR A 80 1.94 -8.07 4.90
CA TYR A 80 2.73 -7.64 6.05
C TYR A 80 3.82 -6.67 5.62
N MET A 81 4.04 -5.65 6.43
CA MET A 81 5.16 -4.74 6.32
C MET A 81 6.07 -4.87 7.54
N GLU A 82 7.36 -5.03 7.32
CA GLU A 82 8.38 -5.11 8.37
C GLU A 82 8.24 -3.99 9.41
N ILE A 83 8.75 -4.22 10.62
CA ILE A 83 8.50 -3.38 11.81
C ILE A 83 9.73 -2.61 12.28
N ASP A 84 10.76 -2.44 11.44
CA ASP A 84 12.07 -1.87 11.82
C ASP A 84 12.66 -2.56 13.07
N ALA A 85 12.62 -3.89 13.05
CA ALA A 85 13.20 -4.73 14.07
C ALA A 85 14.70 -4.50 14.21
N ALA A 86 15.26 -4.86 15.38
CA ALA A 86 16.71 -4.87 15.56
C ALA A 86 17.36 -5.83 14.55
N GLU A 87 18.61 -5.56 14.17
CA GLU A 87 19.28 -6.37 13.14
C GLU A 87 19.38 -7.85 13.53
N ALA A 88 19.52 -8.13 14.82
CA ALA A 88 19.56 -9.49 15.36
C ALA A 88 18.22 -10.24 15.21
N ASP A 89 17.10 -9.51 15.12
CA ASP A 89 15.75 -10.07 15.08
C ASP A 89 15.16 -10.20 13.67
N LEU A 90 15.89 -9.74 12.64
CA LEU A 90 15.40 -9.75 11.25
C LEU A 90 15.07 -11.16 10.74
N ASP A 91 15.89 -12.16 11.05
CA ASP A 91 15.63 -13.54 10.66
C ASP A 91 14.40 -14.13 11.38
N GLU A 92 14.18 -13.76 12.64
CA GLU A 92 13.01 -14.20 13.42
C GLU A 92 11.73 -13.53 12.92
N GLU A 93 11.77 -12.22 12.70
CA GLU A 93 10.67 -11.48 12.10
C GLU A 93 10.24 -12.10 10.76
N ALA A 94 11.20 -12.32 9.85
CA ALA A 94 10.93 -12.88 8.53
C ALA A 94 10.31 -14.28 8.61
N ARG A 95 10.83 -15.17 9.48
CA ARG A 95 10.25 -16.50 9.70
C ARG A 95 8.83 -16.44 10.24
N THR A 96 8.63 -15.65 11.28
CA THR A 96 7.32 -15.50 11.93
C THR A 96 6.25 -15.06 10.94
N VAL A 97 6.53 -14.07 10.09
CA VAL A 97 5.51 -13.56 9.14
C VAL A 97 5.28 -14.52 7.98
N ILE A 98 6.29 -15.25 7.54
CA ILE A 98 6.13 -16.32 6.54
C ILE A 98 5.21 -17.40 7.09
N ASP A 99 5.39 -17.80 8.34
CA ASP A 99 4.54 -18.80 9.00
C ASP A 99 3.10 -18.29 9.14
N TRP A 100 2.88 -17.05 9.53
CA TRP A 100 1.54 -16.45 9.62
C TRP A 100 0.83 -16.40 8.26
N CYS A 101 1.55 -16.12 7.17
CA CYS A 101 0.99 -16.21 5.82
C CYS A 101 0.57 -17.64 5.46
N GLY A 102 1.27 -18.67 5.98
CA GLY A 102 0.98 -20.08 5.74
C GLY A 102 -0.22 -20.64 6.51
N VAL A 103 -0.76 -19.90 7.50
CA VAL A 103 -1.91 -20.35 8.29
C VAL A 103 -3.17 -20.41 7.41
N LYS A 104 -3.86 -21.55 7.41
CA LYS A 104 -5.11 -21.71 6.64
C LYS A 104 -6.15 -20.67 7.06
N GLY A 105 -6.66 -19.91 6.11
CA GLY A 105 -7.62 -18.84 6.36
C GLY A 105 -7.00 -17.53 6.83
N SER A 106 -5.66 -17.41 6.77
CA SER A 106 -4.99 -16.15 7.01
C SER A 106 -5.49 -15.05 6.08
N GLN A 107 -5.65 -13.83 6.62
CA GLN A 107 -5.89 -12.65 5.79
C GLN A 107 -4.59 -12.17 5.12
N MET A 108 -3.42 -12.58 5.65
CA MET A 108 -2.12 -12.24 5.10
C MET A 108 -1.79 -13.13 3.90
N VAL A 109 -1.57 -12.49 2.75
CA VAL A 109 -1.29 -13.15 1.47
C VAL A 109 0.12 -12.87 0.97
N GLY A 110 0.91 -12.11 1.73
CA GLY A 110 2.29 -11.79 1.40
C GLY A 110 2.98 -10.97 2.49
N ALA A 111 4.27 -10.75 2.31
CA ALA A 111 5.12 -10.00 3.23
C ALA A 111 6.19 -9.17 2.49
N ILE A 112 6.44 -7.98 3.02
CA ILE A 112 7.64 -7.19 2.79
C ILE A 112 8.49 -7.31 4.05
N ILE A 113 9.61 -7.98 3.96
CA ILE A 113 10.47 -8.27 5.11
C ILE A 113 11.49 -7.16 5.36
N GLY A 114 11.98 -7.04 6.58
CA GLY A 114 13.08 -6.15 6.90
C GLY A 114 14.38 -6.60 6.23
N GLY A 115 15.27 -5.65 5.91
CA GLY A 115 16.56 -6.01 5.34
C GLY A 115 17.60 -4.90 5.43
N ARG A 116 18.85 -5.28 5.24
CA ARG A 116 20.00 -4.36 5.28
C ARG A 116 20.78 -4.44 3.96
N PRO A 117 20.33 -3.72 2.90
CA PRO A 117 20.91 -3.85 1.56
C PRO A 117 22.42 -3.63 1.48
N ALA A 118 22.99 -2.81 2.39
CA ALA A 118 24.42 -2.56 2.43
C ALA A 118 25.24 -3.62 3.19
N SER A 119 24.61 -4.58 3.88
CA SER A 119 25.33 -5.61 4.64
C SER A 119 25.95 -6.66 3.71
N GLU A 120 27.13 -7.19 4.09
CA GLU A 120 27.81 -8.24 3.33
C GLU A 120 27.00 -9.54 3.29
N GLY A 121 26.22 -9.84 4.35
CA GLY A 121 25.37 -11.02 4.44
C GLY A 121 24.00 -10.87 3.75
N PHE A 122 23.69 -9.75 3.08
CA PHE A 122 22.36 -9.50 2.54
C PHE A 122 21.93 -10.52 1.48
N GLY A 123 22.87 -10.95 0.61
CA GLY A 123 22.61 -11.99 -0.39
C GLY A 123 22.19 -13.32 0.23
N ASP A 124 22.85 -13.73 1.31
CA ASP A 124 22.55 -14.97 2.05
C ASP A 124 21.22 -14.84 2.81
N TYR A 125 20.95 -13.69 3.42
CA TYR A 125 19.66 -13.38 4.04
C TYR A 125 18.50 -13.54 3.04
N LEU A 126 18.63 -12.96 1.86
CA LEU A 126 17.64 -13.14 0.79
C LEU A 126 17.55 -14.61 0.34
N GLY A 127 18.67 -15.33 0.31
CA GLY A 127 18.69 -16.77 -0.01
C GLY A 127 17.84 -17.61 0.95
N ARG A 128 17.82 -17.23 2.23
CA ARG A 128 17.03 -17.92 3.27
C ARG A 128 15.53 -17.64 3.17
N HIS A 129 15.14 -16.40 2.88
CA HIS A 129 13.74 -15.98 3.04
C HIS A 129 13.01 -15.72 1.72
N ALA A 130 13.69 -15.18 0.71
CA ALA A 130 13.07 -14.81 -0.57
C ALA A 130 12.72 -16.01 -1.48
N ALA A 131 13.11 -17.24 -1.10
CA ALA A 131 12.61 -18.46 -1.73
C ALA A 131 11.13 -18.72 -1.41
N SER A 132 10.60 -18.14 -0.34
CA SER A 132 9.18 -18.22 0.00
C SER A 132 8.36 -17.37 -0.96
N LYS A 133 7.30 -17.98 -1.53
CA LYS A 133 6.41 -17.30 -2.50
C LYS A 133 5.60 -16.15 -1.89
N VAL A 134 5.55 -16.04 -0.55
CA VAL A 134 4.84 -14.97 0.14
C VAL A 134 5.73 -13.74 0.36
N VAL A 135 7.04 -13.83 0.16
CA VAL A 135 7.96 -12.68 0.26
C VAL A 135 7.99 -11.96 -1.07
N HIS A 136 7.51 -10.72 -1.09
CA HIS A 136 7.38 -9.92 -2.31
C HIS A 136 8.40 -8.78 -2.40
N GLY A 137 9.05 -8.42 -1.30
CA GLY A 137 10.01 -7.32 -1.27
C GLY A 137 10.71 -7.17 0.06
N VAL A 138 11.51 -6.12 0.11
CA VAL A 138 12.29 -5.73 1.29
C VAL A 138 12.06 -4.25 1.57
N ARG A 139 12.01 -3.89 2.85
CA ARG A 139 12.07 -2.51 3.32
C ARG A 139 13.27 -2.30 4.25
N ARG A 140 13.85 -1.12 4.18
CA ARG A 140 14.72 -0.53 5.18
C ARG A 140 14.17 0.84 5.53
N VAL A 141 13.85 1.08 6.81
CA VAL A 141 13.46 2.41 7.27
C VAL A 141 14.64 3.37 7.17
N LEU A 142 14.47 4.45 6.40
CA LEU A 142 15.51 5.45 6.14
C LEU A 142 15.26 6.78 6.85
N HIS A 143 14.10 6.95 7.49
CA HIS A 143 13.76 8.17 8.22
C HIS A 143 14.09 8.11 9.72
N GLY A 144 14.58 6.97 10.24
CA GLY A 144 14.98 6.81 11.64
C GLY A 144 16.12 7.75 12.01
N GLY A 145 16.15 8.19 13.27
CA GLY A 145 17.18 9.12 13.77
C GLY A 145 18.62 8.57 13.68
N SER A 146 18.78 7.25 13.62
CA SER A 146 20.06 6.55 13.47
C SER A 146 20.50 6.35 12.01
N THR A 147 19.66 6.68 11.02
CA THR A 147 19.97 6.53 9.61
C THR A 147 20.42 7.87 9.01
N PRO A 148 21.71 8.04 8.63
CA PRO A 148 22.19 9.27 8.03
C PRO A 148 21.50 9.56 6.69
N ALA A 149 21.40 10.84 6.35
CA ALA A 149 20.98 11.27 5.02
C ALA A 149 21.93 10.70 3.95
N GLY A 150 21.39 10.37 2.77
CA GLY A 150 22.19 9.80 1.67
C GLY A 150 22.53 8.31 1.83
N THR A 151 22.14 7.65 2.92
CA THR A 151 22.40 6.20 3.14
C THR A 151 21.99 5.34 1.95
N CYS A 152 20.86 5.65 1.31
CA CYS A 152 20.37 4.89 0.15
C CYS A 152 21.25 5.01 -1.12
N LEU A 153 22.17 5.99 -1.16
CA LEU A 153 23.09 6.22 -2.28
C LEU A 153 24.46 5.58 -2.09
N ASP A 154 24.72 4.97 -0.92
CA ASP A 154 25.93 4.18 -0.70
C ASP A 154 26.06 3.09 -1.76
N PRO A 155 27.26 2.88 -2.34
CA PRO A 155 27.44 1.86 -3.39
C PRO A 155 27.04 0.45 -2.98
N LYS A 156 27.27 0.04 -1.73
CA LYS A 156 26.85 -1.28 -1.22
C LYS A 156 25.32 -1.35 -1.13
N PHE A 157 24.67 -0.27 -0.67
CA PHE A 157 23.20 -0.18 -0.62
C PHE A 157 22.59 -0.31 -2.02
N VAL A 158 23.11 0.46 -2.99
CA VAL A 158 22.68 0.37 -4.39
C VAL A 158 22.85 -1.04 -4.96
N ALA A 159 23.98 -1.70 -4.67
CA ALA A 159 24.22 -3.08 -5.09
C ALA A 159 23.20 -4.05 -4.50
N GLY A 160 22.89 -3.93 -3.20
CA GLY A 160 21.85 -4.74 -2.55
C GLY A 160 20.46 -4.51 -3.11
N VAL A 161 20.09 -3.25 -3.45
CA VAL A 161 18.80 -2.95 -4.07
C VAL A 161 18.72 -3.50 -5.50
N ARG A 162 19.80 -3.49 -6.28
CA ARG A 162 19.86 -4.16 -7.60
C ARG A 162 19.61 -5.66 -7.49
N LEU A 163 20.20 -6.30 -6.48
CA LEU A 163 19.99 -7.73 -6.22
C LEU A 163 18.51 -8.07 -5.96
N LEU A 164 17.72 -7.14 -5.38
CA LEU A 164 16.27 -7.32 -5.26
C LEU A 164 15.61 -7.36 -6.65
N GLY A 165 15.95 -6.44 -7.54
CA GLY A 165 15.42 -6.42 -8.91
C GLY A 165 15.75 -7.71 -9.69
N GLU A 166 16.97 -8.21 -9.59
CA GLU A 166 17.41 -9.49 -10.19
C GLU A 166 16.57 -10.68 -9.69
N ARG A 167 16.07 -10.60 -8.47
CA ARG A 167 15.20 -11.62 -7.85
C ARG A 167 13.71 -11.36 -8.03
N GLY A 168 13.33 -10.28 -8.73
CA GLY A 168 11.94 -9.89 -8.94
C GLY A 168 11.24 -9.37 -7.68
N LEU A 169 11.99 -8.93 -6.67
CA LEU A 169 11.50 -8.37 -5.42
C LEU A 169 11.39 -6.84 -5.51
N THR A 170 10.45 -6.27 -4.74
CA THR A 170 10.31 -4.82 -4.59
C THR A 170 11.23 -4.27 -3.51
N PHE A 171 11.50 -2.97 -3.58
CA PHE A 171 12.08 -2.20 -2.48
C PHE A 171 11.13 -1.10 -2.04
N ASP A 172 10.72 -1.10 -0.77
CA ASP A 172 9.85 -0.08 -0.22
C ASP A 172 10.68 1.11 0.30
N LEU A 173 10.45 2.30 -0.29
CA LEU A 173 11.12 3.56 0.04
C LEU A 173 10.40 4.25 1.20
N CYS A 174 10.89 4.05 2.41
CA CYS A 174 10.40 4.67 3.63
C CYS A 174 11.43 5.68 4.13
N MET A 175 11.35 6.93 3.64
CA MET A 175 12.38 7.95 3.88
C MET A 175 11.78 9.33 4.23
N ARG A 176 12.63 10.25 4.66
CA ARG A 176 12.20 11.62 4.99
C ARG A 176 11.73 12.37 3.73
N PRO A 177 10.71 13.23 3.82
CA PRO A 177 10.23 14.02 2.67
C PRO A 177 11.35 14.84 1.99
N GLY A 178 12.30 15.37 2.76
CA GLY A 178 13.44 16.12 2.21
C GLY A 178 14.52 15.28 1.52
N GLU A 179 14.39 13.96 1.52
CA GLU A 179 15.35 13.02 0.90
C GLU A 179 14.75 12.24 -0.29
N LEU A 180 13.55 12.59 -0.73
CA LEU A 180 12.86 11.88 -1.82
C LEU A 180 13.63 11.97 -3.15
N ASP A 181 14.43 13.02 -3.38
CA ASP A 181 15.28 13.16 -4.54
C ASP A 181 16.44 12.13 -4.55
N ASP A 182 16.94 11.75 -3.36
CA ASP A 182 17.88 10.63 -3.22
C ASP A 182 17.20 9.31 -3.56
N GLY A 183 15.94 9.13 -3.15
CA GLY A 183 15.10 8.01 -3.55
C GLY A 183 14.91 7.91 -5.07
N ALA A 184 14.65 9.04 -5.73
CA ALA A 184 14.56 9.11 -7.18
C ALA A 184 15.90 8.76 -7.86
N THR A 185 17.01 9.21 -7.27
CA THR A 185 18.37 8.87 -7.75
C THR A 185 18.65 7.38 -7.59
N LEU A 186 18.29 6.77 -6.46
CA LEU A 186 18.38 5.33 -6.25
C LEU A 186 17.57 4.55 -7.29
N ALA A 187 16.30 4.96 -7.53
CA ALA A 187 15.42 4.30 -8.48
C ALA A 187 15.98 4.36 -9.93
N LYS A 188 16.59 5.47 -10.32
CA LYS A 188 17.29 5.60 -11.62
C LYS A 188 18.51 4.67 -11.72
N ARG A 189 19.23 4.47 -10.61
CA ARG A 189 20.40 3.58 -10.55
C ARG A 189 20.04 2.09 -10.54
N CYS A 190 18.79 1.76 -10.22
CA CYS A 190 18.30 0.38 -10.11
C CYS A 190 17.03 0.19 -10.97
N PRO A 191 17.13 0.28 -12.31
CA PRO A 191 15.97 0.30 -13.20
C PRO A 191 15.17 -1.01 -13.19
N GLU A 192 15.81 -2.14 -12.89
CA GLU A 192 15.15 -3.45 -12.80
C GLU A 192 14.41 -3.67 -11.46
N THR A 193 14.68 -2.85 -10.46
CA THR A 193 14.00 -2.91 -9.16
C THR A 193 12.75 -2.05 -9.20
N ARG A 194 11.61 -2.61 -8.77
CA ARG A 194 10.40 -1.83 -8.55
C ARG A 194 10.44 -1.21 -7.16
N PHE A 195 10.20 0.10 -7.11
CA PHE A 195 10.16 0.86 -5.88
C PHE A 195 8.73 1.17 -5.49
N VAL A 196 8.42 0.99 -4.21
CA VAL A 196 7.15 1.37 -3.61
C VAL A 196 7.40 2.54 -2.66
N ILE A 197 6.85 3.70 -2.96
CA ILE A 197 7.01 4.90 -2.14
C ILE A 197 6.01 4.82 -0.99
N ASP A 198 6.49 4.57 0.22
CA ASP A 198 5.64 4.48 1.41
C ASP A 198 5.02 5.83 1.78
N HIS A 199 3.79 5.80 2.26
CA HIS A 199 3.11 6.89 2.95
C HIS A 199 3.07 8.20 2.15
N CYS A 200 2.81 8.12 0.84
CA CYS A 200 2.86 9.31 -0.03
C CYS A 200 4.17 10.08 0.14
N GLY A 201 5.32 9.37 0.23
CA GLY A 201 6.63 9.99 0.49
C GLY A 201 6.76 10.58 1.91
N ASN A 202 6.09 9.98 2.89
CA ASN A 202 6.07 10.44 4.29
C ASN A 202 5.59 11.90 4.46
N VAL A 203 4.66 12.31 3.61
CA VAL A 203 4.09 13.68 3.65
C VAL A 203 3.49 14.00 5.01
N ASP A 204 3.66 15.25 5.44
CA ASP A 204 2.94 15.83 6.57
C ASP A 204 1.69 16.55 6.05
N PRO A 205 0.46 16.02 6.27
CA PRO A 205 -0.76 16.65 5.78
C PRO A 205 -0.94 18.11 6.26
N LYS A 206 -0.32 18.47 7.39
CA LYS A 206 -0.34 19.85 7.90
C LYS A 206 0.31 20.85 6.95
N ALA A 207 1.16 20.39 6.01
CA ALA A 207 1.76 21.26 4.98
C ALA A 207 0.71 21.90 4.05
N PHE A 208 -0.47 21.29 3.93
CA PHE A 208 -1.57 21.81 3.12
C PHE A 208 -2.56 22.68 3.91
N LEU A 209 -2.39 22.79 5.23
CA LEU A 209 -3.34 23.46 6.12
C LEU A 209 -2.80 24.84 6.54
N LYS A 210 -3.59 25.89 6.25
CA LYS A 210 -3.21 27.25 6.57
C LYS A 210 -2.96 27.45 8.07
N GLY A 211 -1.82 28.02 8.42
CA GLY A 211 -1.46 28.35 9.80
C GLY A 211 -0.93 27.16 10.61
N MET A 212 -0.82 25.97 10.03
CA MET A 212 -0.20 24.82 10.69
C MET A 212 1.30 24.74 10.41
N LYS A 213 2.07 24.35 11.44
CA LYS A 213 3.49 24.05 11.29
C LYS A 213 3.65 22.63 10.77
N ALA A 214 4.17 22.50 9.57
CA ALA A 214 4.52 21.21 8.96
C ALA A 214 6.01 20.90 9.10
N SER A 215 6.37 19.64 8.90
CA SER A 215 7.75 19.16 8.96
C SER A 215 8.56 19.45 7.69
N HIS A 216 7.91 19.85 6.59
CA HIS A 216 8.55 20.16 5.30
C HIS A 216 7.70 21.15 4.49
N PRO A 217 8.29 21.88 3.52
CA PRO A 217 7.54 22.68 2.57
C PRO A 217 6.72 21.80 1.61
N VAL A 218 5.49 22.23 1.30
CA VAL A 218 4.59 21.47 0.42
C VAL A 218 5.09 21.41 -1.03
N ASP A 219 5.65 22.51 -1.54
CA ASP A 219 6.09 22.59 -2.93
C ASP A 219 7.34 21.74 -3.19
N ASP A 220 8.23 21.62 -2.20
CA ASP A 220 9.39 20.73 -2.28
C ASP A 220 8.94 19.28 -2.36
N TRP A 221 8.01 18.87 -1.48
CA TRP A 221 7.46 17.54 -1.49
C TRP A 221 6.75 17.21 -2.82
N LYS A 222 5.92 18.12 -3.35
CA LYS A 222 5.24 17.94 -4.64
C LYS A 222 6.25 17.72 -5.76
N ARG A 223 7.26 18.57 -5.86
CA ARG A 223 8.30 18.46 -6.89
C ARG A 223 9.02 17.11 -6.83
N SER A 224 9.39 16.66 -5.63
CA SER A 224 10.10 15.39 -5.46
C SER A 224 9.19 14.20 -5.77
N MET A 225 7.88 14.24 -5.39
CA MET A 225 6.90 13.20 -5.76
C MET A 225 6.66 13.15 -7.27
N ASP A 226 6.56 14.29 -7.94
CA ASP A 226 6.46 14.38 -9.41
C ASP A 226 7.71 13.78 -10.08
N GLY A 227 8.89 14.03 -9.52
CA GLY A 227 10.16 13.45 -9.97
C GLY A 227 10.20 11.92 -9.84
N LEU A 228 9.66 11.39 -8.73
CA LEU A 228 9.50 9.93 -8.53
C LEU A 228 8.44 9.37 -9.49
N ALA A 229 7.30 10.04 -9.64
CA ALA A 229 6.21 9.60 -10.51
C ALA A 229 6.62 9.55 -12.00
N ALA A 230 7.58 10.36 -12.42
CA ALA A 230 8.13 10.31 -13.79
C ALA A 230 8.93 9.03 -14.07
N LEU A 231 9.31 8.26 -13.05
CA LEU A 231 10.08 7.02 -13.22
C LEU A 231 9.13 5.82 -13.40
N PRO A 232 9.34 4.96 -14.42
CA PRO A 232 8.42 3.87 -14.73
C PRO A 232 8.45 2.73 -13.69
N ASN A 233 9.51 2.63 -12.92
CA ASN A 233 9.71 1.59 -11.90
C ASN A 233 9.27 2.00 -10.50
N THR A 234 8.47 3.05 -10.36
CA THR A 234 7.95 3.54 -9.08
C THR A 234 6.44 3.40 -8.97
N VAL A 235 5.95 3.10 -7.76
CA VAL A 235 4.54 3.00 -7.36
C VAL A 235 4.35 3.76 -6.06
N CYS A 236 3.25 4.48 -5.89
CA CYS A 236 2.95 5.21 -4.66
C CYS A 236 1.97 4.44 -3.77
N LYS A 237 2.30 4.30 -2.51
CA LYS A 237 1.43 3.72 -1.49
C LYS A 237 0.65 4.82 -0.78
N ILE A 238 -0.67 4.79 -0.93
CA ILE A 238 -1.60 5.70 -0.26
C ILE A 238 -1.84 5.16 1.16
N SER A 239 -0.99 5.58 2.08
CA SER A 239 -0.95 5.09 3.47
C SER A 239 -0.30 6.13 4.39
N GLY A 240 -0.29 5.90 5.71
CA GLY A 240 0.51 6.63 6.71
C GLY A 240 0.11 8.08 6.99
N LEU A 241 -0.83 8.65 6.23
CA LEU A 241 -1.23 10.05 6.37
C LEU A 241 -1.94 10.31 7.71
N VAL A 242 -2.78 9.37 8.14
CA VAL A 242 -3.60 9.52 9.35
C VAL A 242 -2.74 9.73 10.58
N ALA A 243 -1.68 8.95 10.74
CA ALA A 243 -0.78 9.05 11.90
C ALA A 243 -0.09 10.42 12.02
N ARG A 244 0.04 11.15 10.91
CA ARG A 244 0.66 12.50 10.82
C ARG A 244 -0.34 13.63 10.79
N ALA A 245 -1.63 13.33 10.65
CA ALA A 245 -2.70 14.29 10.58
C ALA A 245 -2.85 15.09 11.90
N PRO A 246 -3.44 16.30 11.86
CA PRO A 246 -3.82 17.00 13.09
C PRO A 246 -4.85 16.22 13.90
N LEU A 247 -5.01 16.53 15.19
CA LEU A 247 -5.94 15.81 16.07
C LEU A 247 -7.38 15.85 15.53
N ALA A 248 -7.82 17.00 15.05
CA ALA A 248 -9.15 17.20 14.45
C ALA A 248 -9.02 17.14 12.92
N TRP A 249 -8.69 15.99 12.38
CA TRP A 249 -8.62 15.76 10.94
C TRP A 249 -9.95 15.23 10.40
N ASP A 250 -10.17 15.46 9.11
CA ASP A 250 -11.24 14.88 8.29
C ASP A 250 -10.66 14.47 6.92
N ALA A 251 -11.51 13.95 6.05
CA ALA A 251 -11.10 13.59 4.68
C ALA A 251 -10.53 14.78 3.91
N GLY A 252 -11.08 16.00 4.13
CA GLY A 252 -10.62 17.23 3.50
C GLY A 252 -9.17 17.60 3.86
N ALA A 253 -8.75 17.31 5.09
CA ALA A 253 -7.36 17.55 5.53
C ALA A 253 -6.34 16.64 4.82
N LEU A 254 -6.76 15.43 4.41
CA LEU A 254 -5.89 14.45 3.73
C LEU A 254 -5.99 14.54 2.20
N ALA A 255 -7.12 15.00 1.69
CA ALA A 255 -7.43 15.02 0.26
C ALA A 255 -6.35 15.68 -0.63
N PRO A 256 -5.73 16.82 -0.27
CA PRO A 256 -4.73 17.45 -1.13
C PRO A 256 -3.51 16.56 -1.37
N ALA A 257 -3.01 15.87 -0.33
CA ALA A 257 -1.87 14.97 -0.45
C ALA A 257 -2.22 13.70 -1.24
N VAL A 258 -3.38 13.09 -0.94
CA VAL A 258 -3.88 11.91 -1.65
C VAL A 258 -4.08 12.21 -3.12
N ASN A 259 -4.80 13.29 -3.45
CA ASN A 259 -5.10 13.62 -4.84
C ASN A 259 -3.84 13.94 -5.63
N HIS A 260 -2.87 14.67 -5.06
CA HIS A 260 -1.59 14.90 -5.73
C HIS A 260 -0.90 13.59 -6.12
N CYS A 261 -0.81 12.62 -5.20
CA CYS A 261 -0.23 11.31 -5.49
C CYS A 261 -1.00 10.54 -6.56
N LEU A 262 -2.35 10.53 -6.47
CA LEU A 262 -3.19 9.84 -7.46
C LEU A 262 -3.05 10.46 -8.86
N ASP A 263 -2.92 11.78 -8.96
CA ASP A 263 -2.78 12.49 -10.23
C ASP A 263 -1.36 12.32 -10.80
N ALA A 264 -0.32 12.39 -9.98
CA ALA A 264 1.07 12.26 -10.42
C ALA A 264 1.41 10.85 -10.89
N PHE A 265 1.04 9.82 -10.11
CA PHE A 265 1.36 8.42 -10.45
C PHE A 265 0.37 7.78 -11.42
N GLY A 266 -0.82 8.39 -11.56
CA GLY A 266 -1.91 7.83 -12.36
C GLY A 266 -2.54 6.57 -11.74
N PRO A 267 -3.66 6.10 -12.32
CA PRO A 267 -4.48 5.06 -11.70
C PRO A 267 -3.82 3.68 -11.63
N ASP A 268 -2.78 3.42 -12.42
CA ASP A 268 -2.16 2.10 -12.52
C ASP A 268 -0.95 1.91 -11.59
N ARG A 269 -0.48 2.99 -10.94
CA ARG A 269 0.73 2.98 -10.10
C ARG A 269 0.48 3.53 -8.69
N VAL A 270 -0.70 3.27 -8.15
CA VAL A 270 -1.10 3.60 -6.78
C VAL A 270 -1.69 2.37 -6.10
N ILE A 271 -1.38 2.15 -4.83
CA ILE A 271 -1.87 1.04 -4.01
C ILE A 271 -2.28 1.53 -2.64
N PHE A 272 -3.26 0.86 -2.02
CA PHE A 272 -3.74 1.16 -0.68
C PHE A 272 -2.87 0.52 0.40
N GLY A 273 -2.72 1.21 1.54
CA GLY A 273 -2.19 0.66 2.78
C GLY A 273 -2.83 1.32 4.00
N SER A 274 -3.12 0.53 5.04
CA SER A 274 -3.75 1.04 6.26
C SER A 274 -2.76 1.73 7.19
N ASP A 275 -1.53 1.26 7.19
CA ASP A 275 -0.52 1.59 8.21
C ASP A 275 -1.00 1.21 9.62
N TRP A 276 -1.83 0.14 9.73
CA TRP A 276 -2.27 -0.39 11.00
C TRP A 276 -1.14 -1.18 11.68
N PRO A 277 -0.93 -1.06 12.99
CA PRO A 277 -1.71 -0.32 13.97
C PRO A 277 -1.25 1.14 14.17
N VAL A 278 -0.29 1.63 13.38
CA VAL A 278 0.25 3.00 13.52
C VAL A 278 -0.85 4.06 13.32
N CYS A 279 -1.81 3.80 12.43
CA CYS A 279 -2.97 4.67 12.23
C CYS A 279 -3.80 4.87 13.51
N LEU A 280 -3.79 3.91 14.47
CA LEU A 280 -4.54 4.00 15.73
C LEU A 280 -4.12 5.18 16.62
N THR A 281 -2.99 5.80 16.34
CA THR A 281 -2.59 7.06 17.00
C THR A 281 -3.57 8.20 16.74
N ARG A 282 -4.41 8.11 15.68
CA ARG A 282 -5.35 9.17 15.26
C ARG A 282 -6.71 8.66 14.81
N ALA A 283 -6.81 7.40 14.35
CA ALA A 283 -8.06 6.84 13.83
C ALA A 283 -8.05 5.32 13.84
N THR A 284 -9.23 4.70 13.81
CA THR A 284 -9.35 3.28 13.48
C THR A 284 -9.05 3.03 11.99
N LEU A 285 -8.70 1.80 11.63
CA LEU A 285 -8.52 1.39 10.24
C LEU A 285 -9.78 1.70 9.41
N GLN A 286 -10.96 1.42 9.95
CA GLN A 286 -12.22 1.70 9.25
C GLN A 286 -12.47 3.19 9.01
N GLN A 287 -12.09 4.07 9.95
CA GLN A 287 -12.17 5.52 9.74
C GLN A 287 -11.27 5.96 8.60
N TRP A 288 -10.04 5.40 8.51
CA TRP A 288 -9.14 5.68 7.39
C TRP A 288 -9.70 5.20 6.05
N VAL A 289 -10.20 3.96 5.99
CA VAL A 289 -10.85 3.43 4.79
C VAL A 289 -12.02 4.30 4.34
N ASN A 290 -12.87 4.74 5.27
CA ASN A 290 -14.02 5.59 4.95
C ASN A 290 -13.60 6.97 4.47
N ALA A 291 -12.58 7.59 5.08
CA ALA A 291 -12.04 8.87 4.62
C ALA A 291 -11.45 8.77 3.22
N LEU A 292 -10.72 7.68 2.93
CA LEU A 292 -10.18 7.48 1.57
C LEU A 292 -11.31 7.25 0.55
N ARG A 293 -12.36 6.51 0.90
CA ARG A 293 -13.56 6.37 0.05
C ARG A 293 -14.19 7.73 -0.29
N GLU A 294 -14.31 8.61 0.71
CA GLU A 294 -14.82 9.96 0.51
C GLU A 294 -13.92 10.77 -0.44
N ILE A 295 -12.61 10.73 -0.23
CA ILE A 295 -11.64 11.48 -1.06
C ILE A 295 -11.71 11.04 -2.54
N ILE A 296 -11.85 9.75 -2.80
CA ILE A 296 -11.82 9.21 -4.17
C ILE A 296 -13.21 9.04 -4.80
N ALA A 297 -14.29 9.42 -4.10
CA ALA A 297 -15.66 9.16 -4.54
C ALA A 297 -15.99 9.66 -5.95
N MET A 298 -15.35 10.75 -6.39
CA MET A 298 -15.56 11.35 -7.73
C MET A 298 -14.62 10.76 -8.79
N ARG A 299 -13.71 9.85 -8.45
CA ARG A 299 -12.84 9.20 -9.43
C ARG A 299 -13.59 8.05 -10.14
N PRO A 300 -13.21 7.71 -11.38
CA PRO A 300 -13.82 6.58 -12.10
C PRO A 300 -13.80 5.30 -11.26
N ALA A 301 -14.87 4.52 -11.27
CA ALA A 301 -14.99 3.29 -10.48
C ALA A 301 -13.85 2.30 -10.73
N GLY A 302 -13.40 2.17 -11.99
CA GLY A 302 -12.27 1.31 -12.34
C GLY A 302 -10.94 1.79 -11.74
N ASP A 303 -10.74 3.10 -11.56
CA ASP A 303 -9.54 3.64 -10.91
C ASP A 303 -9.59 3.42 -9.39
N GLN A 304 -10.79 3.53 -8.78
CA GLN A 304 -11.00 3.18 -7.39
C GLN A 304 -10.70 1.70 -7.12
N GLU A 305 -11.19 0.80 -7.98
CA GLU A 305 -10.93 -0.65 -7.89
C GLU A 305 -9.43 -0.96 -7.99
N LYS A 306 -8.72 -0.33 -8.93
CA LYS A 306 -7.27 -0.47 -9.07
C LYS A 306 -6.52 -0.05 -7.79
N LEU A 307 -6.90 1.07 -7.17
CA LEU A 307 -6.30 1.53 -5.91
C LEU A 307 -6.55 0.54 -4.77
N TRP A 308 -7.79 0.06 -4.62
CA TRP A 308 -8.16 -0.81 -3.50
C TRP A 308 -7.55 -2.20 -3.60
N SER A 309 -7.43 -2.76 -4.81
CA SER A 309 -6.97 -4.15 -4.98
C SER A 309 -6.24 -4.43 -6.28
N GLY A 310 -6.74 -3.99 -7.43
CA GLY A 310 -6.27 -4.44 -8.73
C GLY A 310 -4.78 -4.23 -8.97
N ASN A 311 -4.25 -3.07 -8.57
CA ASN A 311 -2.82 -2.79 -8.72
C ASN A 311 -1.94 -3.68 -7.82
N ALA A 312 -2.36 -3.90 -6.57
CA ALA A 312 -1.63 -4.76 -5.65
C ALA A 312 -1.63 -6.23 -6.13
N LEU A 313 -2.78 -6.73 -6.58
CA LEU A 313 -2.91 -8.08 -7.16
C LEU A 313 -1.95 -8.27 -8.33
N ARG A 314 -1.91 -7.31 -9.25
CA ARG A 314 -1.04 -7.35 -10.43
C ARG A 314 0.43 -7.23 -10.04
N MET A 315 0.77 -6.25 -9.20
CA MET A 315 2.15 -5.93 -8.85
C MET A 315 2.83 -7.05 -8.07
N TYR A 316 2.16 -7.60 -7.07
CA TYR A 316 2.69 -8.66 -6.22
C TYR A 316 2.32 -10.07 -6.72
N LYS A 317 1.62 -10.17 -7.88
CA LYS A 317 1.17 -11.44 -8.47
C LYS A 317 0.38 -12.30 -7.46
N LEU A 318 -0.49 -11.66 -6.68
CA LEU A 318 -1.25 -12.33 -5.64
C LEU A 318 -2.34 -13.22 -6.23
N SER A 319 -2.43 -14.46 -5.73
CA SER A 319 -3.55 -15.36 -5.99
C SER A 319 -4.44 -15.35 -4.74
N ILE A 320 -5.61 -14.73 -4.85
CA ILE A 320 -6.59 -14.69 -3.77
C ILE A 320 -7.68 -15.69 -4.11
N THR A 321 -7.68 -16.81 -3.41
CA THR A 321 -8.72 -17.85 -3.48
C THR A 321 -9.75 -17.63 -2.38
#